data_777a4b67a75835b10ed43de71e3d1257
#
_entry.id   777a4b67a75835b10ed43de71e3d1257
#
_cell.length_a   1.000
_cell.length_b   1.000
_cell.length_c   1.000
_cell.angle_alpha   90.00
_cell.angle_beta   90.00
_cell.angle_gamma   90.00
#
_symmetry.space_group_name_H-M   'P 1'
#
loop_
_entity.id
_entity.type
_entity.pdbx_description
1 polymer ?
#
loop_
_entity_poly.entity_id
_entity_poly.type
_entity_poly.pdbx_seq_one_letter_code
_entity_poly.pdbx_strand_id
1 'polypeptide(L)'
;RLGIPYERADTVSTDPGFVSSLVDVLEERAAQARGERSTRVTVTGTGPFHTVCPSDCCLSPARPGHPSPTASAHPGTAHAPHSSDAPARATGQPAPTQEDSMSTPHPHTVVPPQQNPENPGHPAGVPDRVGEHAARHQARHAGTEATPHSHAAHARVTDPRDATDIDFDEVNNKQHYALYSVFALGESLPADDGERTRIVAESLEYVKGAGAEIRGFYDVSGFRAEADLMVWWLDDDPEVLQDAYHRLRASALGKFLDPVWSCMGLHTPAEFNKRHIPACFGGVAPRDWAMVYPFVRSYDWYLKAPEERARIMAEHGRNGFAQYPDVKGSTLSAFGFSDYEWVLAFEADTLDRLEGVMHAQRYTEARLYVREDTPFFTGPRLSLGEWAERQPRA
;
A
#
# COMPACT_ATOMS: atom_id res chain seq x y z
N ARG A 1 4.02 21.76 -28.54
CA ARG A 1 5.25 22.24 -27.87
C ARG A 1 4.96 23.64 -27.35
N LEU A 2 4.89 23.82 -26.02
CA LEU A 2 4.47 25.08 -25.37
C LEU A 2 5.57 26.14 -25.29
N GLY A 3 6.77 25.94 -25.89
CA GLY A 3 7.85 26.93 -25.93
C GLY A 3 8.34 27.42 -24.57
N ILE A 4 8.04 26.69 -23.48
CA ILE A 4 8.52 27.04 -22.14
C ILE A 4 9.96 26.51 -22.01
N PRO A 5 10.94 27.37 -21.68
CA PRO A 5 12.30 26.91 -21.43
C PRO A 5 12.30 25.98 -20.22
N TYR A 6 12.73 24.76 -20.43
CA TYR A 6 12.87 23.74 -19.38
C TYR A 6 14.36 23.49 -19.15
N GLU A 7 14.83 23.74 -17.95
CA GLU A 7 16.18 23.44 -17.52
C GLU A 7 16.11 22.36 -16.43
N ARG A 8 16.70 21.23 -16.69
CA ARG A 8 16.75 20.12 -15.73
C ARG A 8 17.92 20.34 -14.80
N ALA A 9 17.68 20.47 -13.49
CA ALA A 9 18.74 20.49 -12.50
C ALA A 9 19.47 19.13 -12.46
N ASP A 10 20.78 19.17 -12.34
CA ASP A 10 21.60 17.98 -12.17
C ASP A 10 21.29 17.28 -10.84
N THR A 11 21.57 15.97 -10.79
CA THR A 11 21.36 15.16 -9.59
C THR A 11 22.38 15.56 -8.53
N VAL A 12 21.90 15.90 -7.33
CA VAL A 12 22.74 16.41 -6.21
C VAL A 12 23.80 15.38 -5.75
N SER A 13 23.57 14.08 -5.99
CA SER A 13 24.38 12.97 -5.49
C SER A 13 25.86 12.99 -5.87
N THR A 14 26.22 13.65 -6.98
CA THR A 14 27.60 13.76 -7.47
C THR A 14 28.15 15.20 -7.41
N ASP A 15 27.37 16.14 -6.89
CA ASP A 15 27.80 17.51 -6.70
C ASP A 15 28.95 17.58 -5.70
N PRO A 16 30.11 18.22 -6.05
CA PRO A 16 31.26 18.27 -5.15
C PRO A 16 30.97 18.97 -3.82
N GLY A 17 30.08 19.96 -3.79
CA GLY A 17 29.68 20.66 -2.57
C GLY A 17 28.83 19.76 -1.66
N PHE A 18 27.93 18.97 -2.24
CA PHE A 18 27.15 17.98 -1.48
C PHE A 18 28.04 16.87 -0.89
N VAL A 19 28.95 16.33 -1.70
CA VAL A 19 29.92 15.30 -1.23
C VAL A 19 30.79 15.84 -0.10
N SER A 20 31.32 17.07 -0.23
CA SER A 20 32.10 17.74 0.83
C SER A 20 31.29 17.87 2.12
N SER A 21 30.01 18.29 2.02
CA SER A 21 29.15 18.43 3.20
C SER A 21 28.91 17.09 3.91
N LEU A 22 28.79 15.98 3.17
CA LEU A 22 28.69 14.64 3.77
C LEU A 22 29.98 14.24 4.49
N VAL A 23 31.15 14.53 3.92
CA VAL A 23 32.44 14.26 4.56
C VAL A 23 32.56 15.05 5.85
N ASP A 24 32.21 16.32 5.88
CA ASP A 24 32.25 17.18 7.07
C ASP A 24 31.35 16.59 8.20
N VAL A 25 30.16 16.10 7.87
CA VAL A 25 29.25 15.45 8.83
C VAL A 25 29.85 14.15 9.36
N LEU A 26 30.46 13.34 8.50
CA LEU A 26 31.07 12.08 8.92
C LEU A 26 32.29 12.33 9.83
N GLU A 27 33.12 13.31 9.54
CA GLU A 27 34.26 13.70 10.38
C GLU A 27 33.80 14.24 11.75
N GLU A 28 32.77 15.08 11.77
CA GLU A 28 32.15 15.55 13.02
C GLU A 28 31.66 14.36 13.87
N ARG A 29 30.97 13.38 13.28
CA ARG A 29 30.49 12.21 13.98
C ARG A 29 31.60 11.31 14.50
N ALA A 30 32.64 11.12 13.71
CA ALA A 30 33.81 10.37 14.12
C ALA A 30 34.52 11.04 15.29
N ALA A 31 34.68 12.37 15.29
CA ALA A 31 35.27 13.13 16.38
C ALA A 31 34.42 13.01 17.67
N GLN A 32 33.09 13.12 17.56
CA GLN A 32 32.20 12.90 18.70
C GLN A 32 32.27 11.50 19.27
N ALA A 33 32.38 10.47 18.44
CA ALA A 33 32.54 9.09 18.88
C ALA A 33 33.86 8.85 19.64
N ARG A 34 34.90 9.62 19.30
CA ARG A 34 36.18 9.60 20.02
C ARG A 34 36.19 10.48 21.27
N GLY A 35 35.08 11.17 21.60
CA GLY A 35 34.98 12.10 22.72
C GLY A 35 35.70 13.45 22.50
N GLU A 36 36.02 13.77 21.26
CA GLU A 36 36.67 15.03 20.87
C GLU A 36 35.63 16.16 20.76
N ARG A 37 36.05 17.41 21.03
CA ARG A 37 35.21 18.57 20.81
C ARG A 37 35.20 18.89 19.31
N SER A 38 34.03 18.79 18.68
CA SER A 38 33.84 19.18 17.29
C SER A 38 32.98 20.45 17.19
N THR A 39 33.34 21.33 16.25
CA THR A 39 32.50 22.48 15.91
C THR A 39 31.44 22.03 14.90
N ARG A 40 30.17 22.14 15.29
CA ARG A 40 29.05 21.78 14.40
C ARG A 40 28.85 22.86 13.36
N VAL A 41 28.93 22.50 12.09
CA VAL A 41 28.64 23.37 10.97
C VAL A 41 27.14 23.32 10.68
N THR A 42 26.52 24.47 10.50
CA THR A 42 25.10 24.57 10.09
C THR A 42 24.99 25.53 8.93
N VAL A 43 24.09 25.21 8.00
CA VAL A 43 23.73 26.06 6.86
C VAL A 43 22.61 27.06 7.20
N THR A 44 22.05 27.00 8.42
CA THR A 44 20.97 27.85 8.86
C THR A 44 21.39 28.72 10.04
N GLY A 45 20.84 29.92 10.16
CA GLY A 45 21.11 30.84 11.27
C GLY A 45 20.54 30.40 12.63
N THR A 46 19.85 29.26 12.69
CA THR A 46 19.23 28.72 13.92
C THR A 46 20.17 27.89 14.78
N GLY A 47 21.41 27.66 14.31
CA GLY A 47 22.41 26.83 15.01
C GLY A 47 22.20 25.31 14.81
N PRO A 48 23.10 24.49 15.33
CA PRO A 48 23.08 23.04 15.15
C PRO A 48 21.96 22.37 15.97
N PHE A 49 21.24 21.46 15.32
CA PHE A 49 20.26 20.61 16.02
C PHE A 49 20.94 19.53 16.85
N HIS A 50 20.23 19.02 17.86
CA HIS A 50 20.71 17.93 18.71
C HIS A 50 20.90 16.65 17.92
N THR A 51 21.96 15.92 18.21
CA THR A 51 22.20 14.57 17.67
C THR A 51 21.34 13.50 18.35
N VAL A 52 21.01 13.74 19.62
CA VAL A 52 20.07 12.97 20.42
C VAL A 52 19.14 13.98 21.04
N CYS A 53 17.84 13.84 20.84
CA CYS A 53 16.87 14.75 21.47
C CYS A 53 16.97 14.65 22.98
N PRO A 54 17.10 15.78 23.72
CA PRO A 54 16.86 15.80 25.15
C PRO A 54 15.47 15.23 25.47
N SER A 55 15.29 14.67 26.65
CA SER A 55 14.02 14.05 27.07
C SER A 55 12.81 14.99 27.05
N ASP A 56 13.08 16.30 27.01
CA ASP A 56 12.08 17.39 27.00
C ASP A 56 11.96 18.11 25.64
N CYS A 57 12.74 17.72 24.64
CA CYS A 57 12.79 18.39 23.33
C CYS A 57 11.45 18.40 22.58
N CYS A 58 10.60 17.41 22.80
CA CYS A 58 9.32 17.22 22.10
C CYS A 58 8.10 17.38 23.01
N LEU A 59 8.25 17.98 24.19
CA LEU A 59 7.12 18.28 25.05
C LEU A 59 6.27 19.37 24.37
N SER A 60 5.02 19.04 24.07
CA SER A 60 4.04 20.03 23.60
C SER A 60 3.89 21.14 24.64
N PRO A 61 3.83 22.43 24.24
CA PRO A 61 3.56 23.50 25.18
C PRO A 61 2.26 23.22 25.94
N ALA A 62 2.30 23.33 27.26
CA ALA A 62 1.17 23.05 28.11
C ALA A 62 -0.06 23.86 27.66
N ARG A 63 -1.17 23.20 27.39
CA ARG A 63 -2.45 23.90 27.14
C ARG A 63 -2.85 24.66 28.41
N PRO A 64 -3.27 25.92 28.32
CA PRO A 64 -3.75 26.64 29.46
C PRO A 64 -4.94 25.88 30.10
N GLY A 65 -4.81 25.50 31.38
CA GLY A 65 -5.89 24.88 32.15
C GLY A 65 -5.69 23.42 32.57
N HIS A 66 -4.58 22.75 32.23
CA HIS A 66 -4.24 21.41 32.76
C HIS A 66 -2.99 21.48 33.66
N PRO A 67 -3.04 20.92 34.91
CA PRO A 67 -1.84 20.84 35.74
C PRO A 67 -0.81 19.89 35.15
N SER A 68 0.45 20.32 35.12
CA SER A 68 1.60 19.49 34.72
C SER A 68 1.73 18.29 35.65
N PRO A 69 2.05 17.06 35.12
CA PRO A 69 2.39 15.95 35.97
C PRO A 69 3.73 16.24 36.67
N THR A 70 3.72 16.28 37.98
CA THR A 70 4.93 16.39 38.81
C THR A 70 5.77 15.14 38.67
N ALA A 71 7.03 15.32 38.32
CA ALA A 71 8.03 14.27 38.31
C ALA A 71 8.21 13.70 39.71
N SER A 72 7.85 12.45 39.94
CA SER A 72 8.21 11.70 41.15
C SER A 72 9.64 11.19 40.99
N ALA A 73 10.52 11.69 41.85
CA ALA A 73 11.89 11.24 41.96
C ALA A 73 11.92 9.83 42.57
N HIS A 74 12.56 8.89 41.90
CA HIS A 74 13.01 7.64 42.50
C HIS A 74 14.49 7.74 42.85
N PRO A 75 14.89 7.28 44.06
CA PRO A 75 16.29 7.33 44.53
C PRO A 75 17.11 6.22 43.86
N GLY A 76 18.35 6.59 43.54
CA GLY A 76 19.32 5.76 42.87
C GLY A 76 19.83 4.56 43.66
N THR A 77 20.22 3.53 42.92
CA THR A 77 21.19 2.55 43.37
C THR A 77 22.34 2.51 42.38
N ALA A 78 23.51 2.83 42.92
CA ALA A 78 24.81 2.74 42.26
C ALA A 78 25.22 1.28 42.10
N HIS A 79 25.68 0.89 40.93
CA HIS A 79 26.54 -0.28 40.78
C HIS A 79 27.85 0.09 40.06
N ALA A 80 28.94 -0.23 40.71
CA ALA A 80 30.32 -0.04 40.30
C ALA A 80 30.76 -1.05 39.22
N PRO A 81 31.87 -0.78 38.50
CA PRO A 81 32.27 -1.56 37.33
C PRO A 81 33.13 -2.78 37.73
N HIS A 82 32.92 -3.89 37.03
CA HIS A 82 33.85 -5.02 37.04
C HIS A 82 34.73 -5.01 35.78
N SER A 83 36.04 -4.94 36.05
CA SER A 83 37.14 -5.22 35.15
C SER A 83 37.44 -6.72 35.10
N SER A 84 37.77 -7.28 33.94
CA SER A 84 38.76 -8.34 33.75
C SER A 84 39.02 -8.56 32.26
N ASP A 85 40.14 -8.09 31.76
CA ASP A 85 41.33 -8.82 31.25
C ASP A 85 41.11 -9.79 30.07
N ALA A 86 41.88 -9.45 29.01
CA ALA A 86 42.16 -10.21 27.79
C ALA A 86 43.04 -11.46 28.04
N PRO A 87 43.36 -12.34 27.07
CA PRO A 87 44.33 -11.97 26.03
C PRO A 87 44.12 -12.57 24.62
N ALA A 88 44.89 -12.03 23.70
CA ALA A 88 45.05 -12.27 22.29
C ALA A 88 45.70 -13.59 21.85
N ARG A 89 45.45 -14.02 20.62
CA ARG A 89 46.37 -14.58 19.61
C ARG A 89 45.63 -14.68 18.28
N ALA A 90 46.00 -14.04 17.26
CA ALA A 90 47.07 -14.03 16.23
C ALA A 90 47.05 -15.24 15.28
N THR A 91 47.02 -14.87 13.99
CA THR A 91 47.65 -15.37 12.76
C THR A 91 46.77 -16.00 11.68
N GLY A 92 46.90 -15.45 10.46
CA GLY A 92 46.95 -16.16 9.20
C GLY A 92 46.20 -15.55 8.06
N GLN A 93 46.85 -14.79 7.21
CA GLN A 93 46.50 -14.42 5.84
C GLN A 93 46.88 -15.55 4.85
N PRO A 94 46.57 -15.54 3.53
CA PRO A 94 45.90 -14.58 2.64
C PRO A 94 44.88 -15.17 1.61
N ALA A 95 44.35 -14.27 0.81
CA ALA A 95 43.36 -14.38 -0.28
C ALA A 95 43.75 -15.29 -1.48
N PRO A 96 42.79 -15.55 -2.42
CA PRO A 96 42.74 -14.70 -3.61
C PRO A 96 41.35 -14.30 -4.10
N THR A 97 41.36 -13.22 -4.86
CA THR A 97 40.42 -12.53 -5.71
C THR A 97 39.63 -13.41 -6.70
N GLN A 98 38.32 -13.14 -6.81
CA GLN A 98 37.60 -13.20 -8.08
C GLN A 98 36.54 -12.09 -8.12
N GLU A 99 36.66 -11.26 -9.15
CA GLU A 99 35.68 -10.23 -9.55
C GLU A 99 34.49 -10.93 -10.18
N ASP A 100 33.29 -10.65 -9.65
CA ASP A 100 32.05 -10.83 -10.40
C ASP A 100 31.15 -9.61 -10.16
N SER A 101 30.86 -8.97 -11.26
CA SER A 101 30.06 -7.77 -11.39
C SER A 101 28.59 -8.09 -11.04
N MET A 102 28.12 -7.61 -9.90
CA MET A 102 26.69 -7.56 -9.55
C MET A 102 26.14 -6.17 -9.77
N SER A 103 25.15 -6.10 -10.67
CA SER A 103 24.26 -4.97 -10.88
C SER A 103 23.61 -4.56 -9.56
N THR A 104 23.73 -3.29 -9.22
CA THR A 104 23.06 -2.66 -8.07
C THR A 104 21.59 -2.41 -8.37
N PRO A 105 20.67 -2.71 -7.45
CA PRO A 105 19.28 -2.30 -7.57
C PRO A 105 19.13 -0.81 -7.28
N HIS A 106 18.29 -0.14 -8.05
CA HIS A 106 17.94 1.27 -7.87
C HIS A 106 17.16 1.50 -6.57
N PRO A 107 17.52 2.51 -5.77
CA PRO A 107 16.75 2.87 -4.57
C PRO A 107 15.48 3.65 -4.97
N HIS A 108 14.35 3.22 -4.45
CA HIS A 108 13.09 3.96 -4.54
C HIS A 108 13.19 5.25 -3.72
N THR A 109 13.04 6.38 -4.38
CA THR A 109 13.08 7.70 -3.76
C THR A 109 11.72 7.97 -3.11
N VAL A 110 11.67 8.02 -1.78
CA VAL A 110 10.53 8.52 -1.02
C VAL A 110 10.51 10.05 -1.15
N VAL A 111 9.49 10.58 -1.81
CA VAL A 111 9.24 12.02 -1.89
C VAL A 111 8.47 12.45 -0.63
N PRO A 112 9.00 13.39 0.20
CA PRO A 112 8.25 13.92 1.33
C PRO A 112 7.10 14.82 0.85
N PRO A 113 6.00 14.95 1.61
CA PRO A 113 4.86 15.77 1.22
C PRO A 113 5.25 17.25 1.17
N GLN A 114 5.03 17.88 0.04
CA GLN A 114 5.23 19.33 -0.14
C GLN A 114 4.19 20.10 0.66
N GLN A 115 4.63 21.00 1.51
CA GLN A 115 3.80 22.03 2.11
C GLN A 115 3.39 23.05 1.04
N ASN A 116 2.10 23.25 0.89
CA ASN A 116 1.50 24.18 -0.07
C ASN A 116 1.74 25.62 0.40
N PRO A 117 2.34 26.53 -0.38
CA PRO A 117 2.42 27.94 -0.03
C PRO A 117 1.05 28.61 -0.18
N GLU A 118 0.76 29.53 0.71
CA GLU A 118 -0.45 30.33 0.84
C GLU A 118 -0.96 30.90 -0.50
N ASN A 119 -2.25 30.65 -0.75
CA ASN A 119 -2.95 31.07 -1.96
C ASN A 119 -3.29 32.57 -1.89
N PRO A 120 -2.82 33.43 -2.81
CA PRO A 120 -3.27 34.83 -2.86
C PRO A 120 -4.68 34.89 -3.48
N GLY A 121 -5.55 35.61 -2.80
CA GLY A 121 -6.94 35.88 -3.03
C GLY A 121 -7.56 35.73 -4.41
N HIS A 122 -8.70 35.06 -4.44
CA HIS A 122 -9.59 34.96 -5.61
C HIS A 122 -10.21 36.31 -5.97
N PRO A 123 -10.33 36.65 -7.27
CA PRO A 123 -11.13 37.80 -7.70
C PRO A 123 -12.64 37.48 -7.53
N ALA A 124 -13.38 38.45 -6.99
CA ALA A 124 -14.81 38.39 -6.80
C ALA A 124 -15.55 38.19 -8.14
N GLY A 125 -16.37 37.14 -8.25
CA GLY A 125 -17.32 36.99 -9.36
C GLY A 125 -17.55 35.59 -9.93
N VAL A 126 -17.00 34.51 -9.36
CA VAL A 126 -17.31 33.13 -9.79
C VAL A 126 -18.19 32.45 -8.75
N PRO A 127 -19.37 31.87 -9.10
CA PRO A 127 -20.21 31.19 -8.13
C PRO A 127 -19.49 29.93 -7.62
N ASP A 128 -19.45 29.79 -6.31
CA ASP A 128 -18.81 28.69 -5.57
C ASP A 128 -19.59 27.37 -5.78
N ARG A 129 -19.24 26.63 -6.84
CA ARG A 129 -19.80 25.30 -7.11
C ARG A 129 -19.30 24.21 -6.16
N VAL A 130 -18.26 24.48 -5.38
CA VAL A 130 -17.69 23.50 -4.41
C VAL A 130 -18.55 23.49 -3.13
N GLY A 131 -19.07 24.63 -2.71
CA GLY A 131 -19.96 24.73 -1.55
C GLY A 131 -21.30 24.02 -1.75
N GLU A 132 -21.87 24.05 -2.95
CA GLU A 132 -23.12 23.33 -3.27
C GLU A 132 -22.97 21.80 -3.26
N HIS A 133 -21.80 21.29 -3.66
CA HIS A 133 -21.55 19.84 -3.62
C HIS A 133 -21.37 19.35 -2.17
N ALA A 134 -20.67 20.08 -1.34
CA ALA A 134 -20.49 19.77 0.08
C ALA A 134 -21.82 19.85 0.86
N ALA A 135 -22.65 20.85 0.57
CA ALA A 135 -23.97 20.99 1.18
C ALA A 135 -24.95 19.88 0.77
N ARG A 136 -24.90 19.41 -0.46
CA ARG A 136 -25.70 18.25 -0.92
C ARG A 136 -25.24 16.93 -0.30
N HIS A 137 -23.95 16.77 -0.01
CA HIS A 137 -23.42 15.59 0.69
C HIS A 137 -23.83 15.59 2.17
N GLN A 138 -23.76 16.73 2.85
CA GLN A 138 -24.20 16.87 4.24
C GLN A 138 -25.73 16.72 4.40
N ALA A 139 -26.52 17.21 3.46
CA ALA A 139 -28.00 17.08 3.51
C ALA A 139 -28.49 15.63 3.33
N ARG A 140 -27.72 14.75 2.69
CA ARG A 140 -28.06 13.32 2.58
C ARG A 140 -27.76 12.53 3.87
N HIS A 141 -26.91 13.04 4.76
CA HIS A 141 -26.54 12.39 6.02
C HIS A 141 -27.25 12.97 7.25
N ALA A 142 -28.02 14.05 7.14
CA ALA A 142 -28.70 14.73 8.25
C ALA A 142 -30.11 14.19 8.58
N GLY A 143 -30.52 13.05 8.05
CA GLY A 143 -31.91 12.57 8.11
C GLY A 143 -32.14 11.22 8.77
N THR A 144 -31.34 10.79 9.77
CA THR A 144 -31.75 9.64 10.60
C THR A 144 -31.32 9.86 12.05
N GLU A 145 -32.31 10.25 12.89
CA GLU A 145 -32.19 10.16 14.34
C GLU A 145 -31.97 8.69 14.74
N ALA A 146 -30.89 8.48 15.52
CA ALA A 146 -30.53 7.16 16.05
C ALA A 146 -31.56 6.72 17.12
N THR A 147 -32.46 5.86 16.77
CA THR A 147 -33.21 5.05 17.73
C THR A 147 -32.31 3.91 18.25
N PRO A 148 -32.36 3.57 19.56
CA PRO A 148 -31.55 2.48 20.11
C PRO A 148 -32.02 1.15 19.53
N HIS A 149 -31.24 0.58 18.61
CA HIS A 149 -31.58 -0.68 17.98
C HIS A 149 -31.15 -1.84 18.89
N SER A 150 -32.15 -2.63 19.27
CA SER A 150 -32.04 -4.00 19.73
C SER A 150 -31.12 -4.81 18.82
N HIS A 151 -30.36 -5.76 19.39
CA HIS A 151 -29.51 -6.74 18.69
C HIS A 151 -30.35 -7.68 17.79
N ALA A 152 -30.92 -7.14 16.72
CA ALA A 152 -31.41 -7.95 15.62
C ALA A 152 -30.19 -8.40 14.80
N ALA A 153 -29.98 -9.72 14.70
CA ALA A 153 -29.05 -10.32 13.78
C ALA A 153 -29.32 -9.71 12.39
N HIS A 154 -28.38 -8.90 11.87
CA HIS A 154 -28.48 -8.36 10.54
C HIS A 154 -28.65 -9.53 9.57
N ALA A 155 -29.82 -9.65 8.96
CA ALA A 155 -30.05 -10.56 7.85
C ALA A 155 -28.96 -10.26 6.79
N ARG A 156 -28.12 -11.26 6.50
CA ARG A 156 -27.14 -11.13 5.40
C ARG A 156 -27.96 -10.81 4.14
N VAL A 157 -27.68 -9.69 3.51
CA VAL A 157 -28.17 -9.42 2.18
C VAL A 157 -27.55 -10.48 1.29
N THR A 158 -28.32 -11.50 0.92
CA THR A 158 -27.89 -12.56 0.01
C THR A 158 -28.01 -12.01 -1.40
N ASP A 159 -26.88 -11.81 -2.05
CA ASP A 159 -26.85 -11.47 -3.48
C ASP A 159 -27.07 -12.78 -4.26
N PRO A 160 -28.04 -12.81 -5.20
CA PRO A 160 -28.33 -14.02 -5.98
C PRO A 160 -27.16 -14.46 -6.89
N ARG A 161 -26.16 -13.59 -7.09
CA ARG A 161 -24.92 -13.93 -7.82
C ARG A 161 -23.97 -14.79 -7.00
N ASP A 162 -24.08 -14.76 -5.66
CA ASP A 162 -23.15 -15.44 -4.76
C ASP A 162 -23.61 -16.87 -4.48
N ALA A 163 -22.68 -17.81 -4.36
CA ALA A 163 -22.97 -19.16 -3.92
C ALA A 163 -23.50 -19.14 -2.47
N THR A 164 -24.50 -19.97 -2.21
CA THR A 164 -25.15 -20.07 -0.88
C THR A 164 -24.62 -21.23 -0.05
N ASP A 165 -23.96 -22.19 -0.69
CA ASP A 165 -23.50 -23.45 -0.07
C ASP A 165 -21.98 -23.51 -0.13
N ILE A 166 -21.33 -22.92 0.88
CA ILE A 166 -19.87 -22.84 0.97
C ILE A 166 -19.38 -23.74 2.09
N ASP A 167 -18.53 -24.70 1.72
CA ASP A 167 -17.78 -25.50 2.68
C ASP A 167 -16.54 -24.73 3.15
N PHE A 168 -16.64 -24.09 4.32
CA PHE A 168 -15.55 -23.30 4.90
C PHE A 168 -14.34 -24.17 5.26
N ASP A 169 -14.54 -25.43 5.60
CA ASP A 169 -13.46 -26.33 5.97
C ASP A 169 -12.72 -26.79 4.70
N GLU A 170 -13.42 -27.02 3.59
CA GLU A 170 -12.79 -27.31 2.31
C GLU A 170 -11.90 -26.16 1.85
N VAL A 171 -12.41 -24.92 1.86
CA VAL A 171 -11.63 -23.72 1.49
C VAL A 171 -10.43 -23.53 2.41
N ASN A 172 -10.59 -23.71 3.72
CA ASN A 172 -9.49 -23.51 4.67
C ASN A 172 -8.44 -24.62 4.66
N ASN A 173 -8.75 -25.80 4.15
CA ASN A 173 -7.84 -26.95 4.10
C ASN A 173 -7.06 -27.06 2.78
N LYS A 174 -7.40 -26.23 1.79
CA LYS A 174 -6.68 -26.14 0.51
C LYS A 174 -5.80 -24.89 0.47
N GLN A 175 -4.76 -24.95 -0.33
CA GLN A 175 -3.98 -23.77 -0.69
C GLN A 175 -4.64 -23.11 -1.89
N HIS A 176 -4.98 -21.84 -1.77
CA HIS A 176 -5.55 -21.03 -2.84
C HIS A 176 -4.69 -19.78 -3.01
N TYR A 177 -4.33 -19.48 -4.24
CA TYR A 177 -3.50 -18.32 -4.57
C TYR A 177 -4.29 -17.33 -5.44
N ALA A 178 -3.98 -16.05 -5.26
CA ALA A 178 -4.36 -15.01 -6.20
C ALA A 178 -3.12 -14.25 -6.66
N LEU A 179 -3.10 -13.88 -7.91
CA LEU A 179 -2.10 -12.97 -8.46
C LEU A 179 -2.80 -11.72 -8.99
N TYR A 180 -2.31 -10.57 -8.57
CA TYR A 180 -2.70 -9.27 -9.10
C TYR A 180 -1.56 -8.75 -9.96
N SER A 181 -1.84 -8.47 -11.24
CA SER A 181 -0.84 -8.00 -12.19
C SER A 181 -1.30 -6.68 -12.80
N VAL A 182 -0.48 -5.65 -12.69
CA VAL A 182 -0.79 -4.30 -13.15
C VAL A 182 0.18 -3.89 -14.24
N PHE A 183 -0.36 -3.31 -15.30
CA PHE A 183 0.39 -2.92 -16.49
C PHE A 183 0.06 -1.48 -16.88
N ALA A 184 1.05 -0.80 -17.44
CA ALA A 184 0.86 0.41 -18.24
C ALA A 184 0.78 0.05 -19.72
N LEU A 185 0.11 0.89 -20.50
CA LEU A 185 0.19 0.85 -21.95
C LEU A 185 1.46 1.59 -22.39
N GLY A 186 2.48 0.84 -22.84
CA GLY A 186 3.77 1.41 -23.28
C GLY A 186 3.69 2.09 -24.63
N GLU A 187 2.90 1.52 -25.56
CA GLU A 187 2.66 2.06 -26.89
C GLU A 187 1.16 2.03 -27.22
N SER A 188 0.70 2.94 -28.10
CA SER A 188 -0.67 2.97 -28.56
C SER A 188 -1.05 1.66 -29.27
N LEU A 189 -2.29 1.19 -29.06
CA LEU A 189 -2.82 0.03 -29.76
C LEU A 189 -3.07 0.37 -31.25
N PRO A 190 -3.11 -0.65 -32.16
CA PRO A 190 -3.42 -0.42 -33.56
C PRO A 190 -4.71 0.33 -33.78
N ALA A 191 -4.69 1.31 -34.70
CA ALA A 191 -5.88 2.09 -35.05
C ALA A 191 -6.95 1.22 -35.78
N ASP A 192 -6.52 0.18 -36.51
CA ASP A 192 -7.46 -0.74 -37.18
C ASP A 192 -8.21 -1.59 -36.17
N ASP A 193 -9.55 -1.48 -36.18
CA ASP A 193 -10.42 -2.18 -35.24
C ASP A 193 -10.36 -3.71 -35.40
N GLY A 194 -10.20 -4.21 -36.63
CA GLY A 194 -10.09 -5.64 -36.90
C GLY A 194 -8.77 -6.22 -36.34
N GLU A 195 -7.66 -5.53 -36.54
CA GLU A 195 -6.37 -5.93 -36.00
C GLU A 195 -6.37 -5.90 -34.46
N ARG A 196 -6.91 -4.86 -33.86
CA ARG A 196 -7.01 -4.75 -32.40
C ARG A 196 -7.87 -5.87 -31.80
N THR A 197 -9.06 -6.14 -32.40
CA THR A 197 -9.94 -7.23 -31.99
C THR A 197 -9.23 -8.58 -32.08
N ARG A 198 -8.49 -8.82 -33.17
CA ARG A 198 -7.72 -10.05 -33.38
C ARG A 198 -6.63 -10.23 -32.32
N ILE A 199 -5.83 -9.17 -32.06
CA ILE A 199 -4.76 -9.19 -31.04
C ILE A 199 -5.34 -9.55 -29.67
N VAL A 200 -6.45 -8.92 -29.28
CA VAL A 200 -7.12 -9.17 -27.99
C VAL A 200 -7.63 -10.62 -27.90
N ALA A 201 -8.32 -11.10 -28.95
CA ALA A 201 -8.91 -12.45 -28.95
C ALA A 201 -7.83 -13.54 -28.91
N GLU A 202 -6.80 -13.43 -29.73
CA GLU A 202 -5.67 -14.38 -29.75
C GLU A 202 -4.91 -14.38 -28.42
N SER A 203 -4.70 -13.20 -27.84
CA SER A 203 -4.02 -13.09 -26.54
C SER A 203 -4.85 -13.69 -25.40
N LEU A 204 -6.15 -13.45 -25.38
CA LEU A 204 -7.05 -14.02 -24.38
C LEU A 204 -7.07 -15.56 -24.45
N GLU A 205 -7.18 -16.12 -25.65
CA GLU A 205 -7.14 -17.59 -25.83
C GLU A 205 -5.78 -18.18 -25.42
N TYR A 206 -4.68 -17.51 -25.74
CA TYR A 206 -3.35 -17.95 -25.33
C TYR A 206 -3.17 -17.94 -23.80
N VAL A 207 -3.67 -16.89 -23.14
CA VAL A 207 -3.64 -16.76 -21.68
C VAL A 207 -4.51 -17.83 -21.01
N LYS A 208 -5.73 -18.07 -21.49
CA LYS A 208 -6.62 -19.12 -20.96
C LYS A 208 -5.99 -20.51 -21.03
N GLY A 209 -5.08 -20.73 -21.97
CA GLY A 209 -4.32 -21.99 -22.09
C GLY A 209 -3.42 -22.30 -20.89
N ALA A 210 -3.19 -21.38 -19.95
CA ALA A 210 -2.55 -21.66 -18.67
C ALA A 210 -3.45 -22.45 -17.72
N GLY A 211 -4.77 -22.29 -17.82
CA GLY A 211 -5.76 -22.90 -16.94
C GLY A 211 -6.17 -22.05 -15.76
N ALA A 212 -5.45 -20.98 -15.43
CA ALA A 212 -5.82 -20.06 -14.34
C ALA A 212 -7.20 -19.43 -14.54
N GLU A 213 -7.97 -19.33 -13.49
CA GLU A 213 -9.20 -18.53 -13.49
C GLU A 213 -8.86 -17.06 -13.60
N ILE A 214 -9.52 -16.33 -14.51
CA ILE A 214 -9.44 -14.86 -14.61
C ILE A 214 -10.67 -14.30 -13.90
N ARG A 215 -10.49 -13.79 -12.67
CA ARG A 215 -11.59 -13.13 -11.94
C ARG A 215 -12.04 -11.86 -12.65
N GLY A 216 -11.11 -11.11 -13.21
CA GLY A 216 -11.45 -9.94 -14.02
C GLY A 216 -10.27 -9.21 -14.60
N PHE A 217 -10.59 -8.38 -15.60
CA PHE A 217 -9.77 -7.29 -16.10
C PHE A 217 -10.37 -5.99 -15.58
N TYR A 218 -9.54 -5.06 -15.13
CA TYR A 218 -9.97 -3.80 -14.53
C TYR A 218 -9.24 -2.63 -15.19
N ASP A 219 -9.99 -1.62 -15.59
CA ASP A 219 -9.47 -0.39 -16.15
C ASP A 219 -9.06 0.54 -15.02
N VAL A 220 -7.75 0.63 -14.76
CA VAL A 220 -7.20 1.48 -13.70
C VAL A 220 -6.70 2.83 -14.22
N SER A 221 -6.85 3.08 -15.52
CA SER A 221 -6.49 4.34 -16.17
C SER A 221 -7.22 5.51 -15.52
N GLY A 222 -6.50 6.61 -15.31
CA GLY A 222 -7.06 7.82 -14.72
C GLY A 222 -7.19 7.79 -13.19
N PHE A 223 -7.14 6.61 -12.54
CA PHE A 223 -6.99 6.48 -11.09
C PHE A 223 -5.52 6.53 -10.69
N ARG A 224 -4.66 5.99 -11.55
CA ARG A 224 -3.21 6.11 -11.42
C ARG A 224 -2.61 6.57 -12.74
N ALA A 225 -1.62 7.46 -12.65
CA ALA A 225 -0.97 8.00 -13.85
C ALA A 225 -0.06 6.97 -14.54
N GLU A 226 0.45 6.01 -13.79
CA GLU A 226 1.43 5.02 -14.25
C GLU A 226 0.83 3.65 -14.60
N ALA A 227 -0.50 3.48 -14.56
CA ALA A 227 -1.13 2.18 -14.76
C ALA A 227 -2.45 2.28 -15.54
N ASP A 228 -2.70 1.30 -16.42
CA ASP A 228 -3.86 1.27 -17.31
C ASP A 228 -4.69 0.00 -17.16
N LEU A 229 -4.07 -1.15 -16.93
CA LEU A 229 -4.73 -2.44 -16.83
C LEU A 229 -4.33 -3.17 -15.56
N MET A 230 -5.30 -3.68 -14.81
CA MET A 230 -5.07 -4.67 -13.78
C MET A 230 -5.76 -5.99 -14.15
N VAL A 231 -5.08 -7.10 -13.94
CA VAL A 231 -5.61 -8.45 -14.11
C VAL A 231 -5.58 -9.17 -12.77
N TRP A 232 -6.70 -9.79 -12.40
CA TRP A 232 -6.82 -10.60 -11.18
C TRP A 232 -7.03 -12.07 -11.56
N TRP A 233 -6.06 -12.91 -11.13
CA TRP A 233 -5.99 -14.34 -11.42
C TRP A 233 -6.18 -15.15 -10.15
N LEU A 234 -6.78 -16.34 -10.27
CA LEU A 234 -6.96 -17.28 -9.17
C LEU A 234 -6.55 -18.70 -9.63
N ASP A 235 -5.86 -19.43 -8.76
CA ASP A 235 -5.58 -20.85 -8.92
C ASP A 235 -5.13 -21.48 -7.60
N ASP A 236 -5.16 -22.80 -7.50
CA ASP A 236 -4.63 -23.55 -6.36
C ASP A 236 -3.12 -23.83 -6.53
N ASP A 237 -2.57 -23.61 -7.72
CA ASP A 237 -1.17 -23.78 -8.05
C ASP A 237 -0.53 -22.43 -8.46
N PRO A 238 0.46 -21.92 -7.72
CA PRO A 238 1.12 -20.67 -8.04
C PRO A 238 1.90 -20.70 -9.36
N GLU A 239 2.36 -21.88 -9.83
CA GLU A 239 3.04 -22.02 -11.11
C GLU A 239 2.08 -21.79 -12.29
N VAL A 240 0.80 -22.20 -12.15
CA VAL A 240 -0.25 -21.92 -13.14
C VAL A 240 -0.50 -20.41 -13.24
N LEU A 241 -0.54 -19.70 -12.10
CA LEU A 241 -0.65 -18.24 -12.09
C LEU A 241 0.55 -17.56 -12.75
N GLN A 242 1.74 -18.07 -12.50
CA GLN A 242 2.96 -17.56 -13.11
C GLN A 242 2.98 -17.84 -14.63
N ASP A 243 2.52 -19.02 -15.09
CA ASP A 243 2.38 -19.32 -16.52
C ASP A 243 1.36 -18.40 -17.20
N ALA A 244 0.22 -18.10 -16.54
CA ALA A 244 -0.77 -17.15 -17.06
C ALA A 244 -0.17 -15.76 -17.26
N TYR A 245 0.61 -15.28 -16.29
CA TYR A 245 1.33 -14.01 -16.38
C TYR A 245 2.34 -14.03 -17.55
N HIS A 246 3.15 -15.09 -17.67
CA HIS A 246 4.14 -15.25 -18.75
C HIS A 246 3.47 -15.28 -20.11
N ARG A 247 2.34 -15.99 -20.25
CA ARG A 247 1.55 -16.04 -21.49
C ARG A 247 1.01 -14.66 -21.86
N LEU A 248 0.47 -13.91 -20.92
CA LEU A 248 0.04 -12.53 -21.21
C LEU A 248 1.20 -11.69 -21.74
N ARG A 249 2.36 -11.75 -21.08
CA ARG A 249 3.57 -11.03 -21.50
C ARG A 249 4.09 -11.48 -22.87
N ALA A 250 3.97 -12.76 -23.21
CA ALA A 250 4.42 -13.32 -24.47
C ALA A 250 3.38 -13.17 -25.61
N SER A 251 2.14 -12.78 -25.29
CA SER A 251 1.07 -12.62 -26.27
C SER A 251 1.27 -11.41 -27.20
N ALA A 252 0.46 -11.33 -28.24
CA ALA A 252 0.46 -10.20 -29.16
C ALA A 252 0.12 -8.87 -28.42
N LEU A 253 -0.83 -8.90 -27.47
CA LEU A 253 -1.19 -7.76 -26.63
C LEU A 253 -0.05 -7.42 -25.65
N GLY A 254 0.65 -8.42 -25.14
CA GLY A 254 1.75 -8.25 -24.19
C GLY A 254 2.89 -7.36 -24.67
N LYS A 255 3.03 -7.16 -25.99
CA LYS A 255 4.02 -6.23 -26.57
C LYS A 255 3.73 -4.76 -26.25
N PHE A 256 2.47 -4.44 -25.99
CA PHE A 256 1.99 -3.10 -25.66
C PHE A 256 1.88 -2.86 -24.14
N LEU A 257 2.15 -3.89 -23.31
CA LEU A 257 1.95 -3.85 -21.87
C LEU A 257 3.29 -3.84 -21.12
N ASP A 258 3.57 -2.77 -20.43
CA ASP A 258 4.71 -2.66 -19.52
C ASP A 258 4.29 -3.02 -18.09
N PRO A 259 5.00 -3.93 -17.39
CA PRO A 259 4.70 -4.28 -16.01
C PRO A 259 4.92 -3.09 -15.09
N VAL A 260 3.93 -2.79 -14.25
CA VAL A 260 3.99 -1.73 -13.24
C VAL A 260 4.11 -2.32 -11.84
N TRP A 261 3.28 -3.32 -11.53
CA TRP A 261 3.25 -3.93 -10.22
C TRP A 261 2.65 -5.34 -10.29
N SER A 262 3.10 -6.22 -9.41
CA SER A 262 2.50 -7.53 -9.20
C SER A 262 2.58 -7.91 -7.74
N CYS A 263 1.55 -8.60 -7.24
CA CYS A 263 1.54 -9.17 -5.91
C CYS A 263 0.80 -10.50 -5.92
N MET A 264 1.45 -11.53 -5.45
CA MET A 264 0.83 -12.83 -5.20
C MET A 264 0.40 -12.92 -3.74
N GLY A 265 -0.77 -13.47 -3.50
CA GLY A 265 -1.29 -13.72 -2.16
C GLY A 265 -1.72 -15.17 -2.01
N LEU A 266 -1.51 -15.73 -0.82
CA LEU A 266 -1.92 -17.06 -0.40
C LEU A 266 -3.07 -16.94 0.60
N HIS A 267 -4.13 -17.72 0.41
CA HIS A 267 -5.15 -17.89 1.44
C HIS A 267 -4.58 -18.64 2.66
N THR A 268 -4.71 -18.00 3.81
CA THR A 268 -4.46 -18.63 5.11
C THR A 268 -5.70 -18.46 5.98
N PRO A 269 -6.12 -19.49 6.73
CA PRO A 269 -7.27 -19.38 7.61
C PRO A 269 -7.14 -18.21 8.58
N ALA A 270 -8.18 -17.40 8.69
CA ALA A 270 -8.17 -16.22 9.56
C ALA A 270 -7.93 -16.60 11.04
N GLU A 271 -7.04 -15.87 11.71
CA GLU A 271 -6.57 -16.16 13.06
C GLU A 271 -7.74 -16.26 14.09
N PHE A 272 -8.72 -15.35 13.99
CA PHE A 272 -9.77 -15.21 15.00
C PHE A 272 -11.15 -15.69 14.55
N ASN A 273 -11.34 -15.95 13.25
CA ASN A 273 -12.64 -16.40 12.72
C ASN A 273 -12.45 -17.23 11.44
N LYS A 274 -12.35 -18.54 11.58
CA LYS A 274 -12.16 -19.47 10.45
C LYS A 274 -13.30 -19.47 9.42
N ARG A 275 -14.46 -18.90 9.75
CA ARG A 275 -15.55 -18.71 8.78
C ARG A 275 -15.41 -17.43 7.96
N HIS A 276 -14.39 -16.62 8.24
CA HIS A 276 -14.05 -15.44 7.47
C HIS A 276 -13.03 -15.85 6.40
N ILE A 277 -13.52 -16.26 5.24
CA ILE A 277 -12.73 -16.61 4.06
C ILE A 277 -12.73 -15.45 3.05
N PRO A 278 -11.69 -15.34 2.21
CA PRO A 278 -11.65 -14.35 1.13
C PRO A 278 -12.85 -14.53 0.18
N ALA A 279 -13.50 -13.43 -0.19
CA ALA A 279 -14.66 -13.48 -1.05
C ALA A 279 -14.39 -14.19 -2.39
N CYS A 280 -13.20 -14.00 -2.96
CA CYS A 280 -12.79 -14.63 -4.22
C CYS A 280 -12.71 -16.16 -4.15
N PHE A 281 -12.53 -16.76 -2.97
CA PHE A 281 -12.52 -18.21 -2.77
C PHE A 281 -13.81 -18.71 -2.08
N GLY A 282 -14.66 -17.79 -1.64
CA GLY A 282 -15.93 -18.07 -0.96
C GLY A 282 -17.14 -18.11 -1.90
N GLY A 283 -16.97 -18.42 -3.19
CA GLY A 283 -18.09 -18.52 -4.12
C GLY A 283 -18.79 -17.18 -4.41
N VAL A 284 -18.17 -16.06 -4.04
CA VAL A 284 -18.69 -14.72 -4.30
C VAL A 284 -18.38 -14.32 -5.74
N ALA A 285 -19.40 -14.00 -6.51
CA ALA A 285 -19.25 -13.54 -7.89
C ALA A 285 -18.52 -12.19 -7.93
N PRO A 286 -17.70 -11.93 -8.97
CA PRO A 286 -17.04 -10.63 -9.16
C PRO A 286 -18.05 -9.48 -9.21
N ARG A 287 -17.68 -8.32 -8.67
CA ARG A 287 -18.48 -7.08 -8.73
C ARG A 287 -17.95 -6.16 -9.83
N ASP A 288 -18.72 -5.10 -10.10
CA ASP A 288 -18.43 -4.18 -11.21
C ASP A 288 -17.19 -3.31 -10.99
N TRP A 289 -16.76 -3.14 -9.74
CA TRP A 289 -15.56 -2.40 -9.37
C TRP A 289 -14.68 -3.20 -8.43
N ALA A 290 -13.37 -3.06 -8.58
CA ALA A 290 -12.40 -3.55 -7.62
C ALA A 290 -11.42 -2.46 -7.20
N MET A 291 -10.94 -2.58 -5.97
CA MET A 291 -9.84 -1.81 -5.40
C MET A 291 -8.87 -2.79 -4.75
N VAL A 292 -7.63 -2.81 -5.23
CA VAL A 292 -6.57 -3.69 -4.75
C VAL A 292 -5.45 -2.86 -4.15
N TYR A 293 -4.96 -3.28 -2.99
CA TYR A 293 -3.81 -2.64 -2.34
C TYR A 293 -3.10 -3.61 -1.41
N PRO A 294 -1.77 -3.49 -1.27
CA PRO A 294 -1.02 -4.22 -0.26
C PRO A 294 -1.08 -3.51 1.09
N PHE A 295 -0.73 -4.20 2.18
CA PHE A 295 -0.43 -3.51 3.42
C PHE A 295 0.61 -4.24 4.26
N VAL A 296 1.25 -3.48 5.16
CA VAL A 296 2.23 -3.95 6.12
C VAL A 296 1.80 -3.50 7.51
N ARG A 297 1.81 -4.41 8.48
CA ARG A 297 1.49 -4.10 9.87
C ARG A 297 2.59 -3.27 10.53
N SER A 298 2.24 -2.55 11.60
CA SER A 298 3.24 -1.93 12.47
C SER A 298 4.07 -2.99 13.20
N TYR A 299 5.28 -2.64 13.60
CA TYR A 299 6.24 -3.58 14.19
C TYR A 299 5.74 -4.24 15.49
N ASP A 300 4.91 -3.56 16.25
CA ASP A 300 4.36 -4.03 17.52
C ASP A 300 3.09 -4.89 17.35
N TRP A 301 2.47 -4.92 16.16
CA TRP A 301 1.23 -5.66 15.93
C TRP A 301 1.35 -7.13 16.31
N TYR A 302 2.36 -7.82 15.78
CA TYR A 302 2.56 -9.25 16.00
C TYR A 302 3.06 -9.60 17.40
N LEU A 303 3.55 -8.61 18.16
CA LEU A 303 4.01 -8.75 19.54
C LEU A 303 2.90 -8.56 20.56
N LYS A 304 1.72 -8.08 20.14
CA LYS A 304 0.54 -7.93 21.00
C LYS A 304 -0.03 -9.29 21.41
N ALA A 305 -0.62 -9.33 22.60
CA ALA A 305 -1.34 -10.51 23.05
C ALA A 305 -2.47 -10.86 22.05
N PRO A 306 -2.72 -12.17 21.79
CA PRO A 306 -3.73 -12.60 20.84
C PRO A 306 -5.14 -12.04 21.15
N GLU A 307 -5.48 -11.92 22.43
CA GLU A 307 -6.78 -11.39 22.89
C GLU A 307 -6.94 -9.90 22.51
N GLU A 308 -5.86 -9.13 22.60
CA GLU A 308 -5.88 -7.72 22.22
C GLU A 308 -6.05 -7.58 20.69
N ARG A 309 -5.31 -8.37 19.90
CA ARG A 309 -5.48 -8.39 18.44
C ARG A 309 -6.90 -8.80 18.05
N ALA A 310 -7.46 -9.83 18.71
CA ALA A 310 -8.83 -10.27 18.47
C ALA A 310 -9.86 -9.17 18.76
N ARG A 311 -9.70 -8.41 19.86
CA ARG A 311 -10.56 -7.28 20.22
C ARG A 311 -10.51 -6.18 19.15
N ILE A 312 -9.30 -5.79 18.73
CA ILE A 312 -9.08 -4.76 17.70
C ILE A 312 -9.71 -5.20 16.36
N MET A 313 -9.49 -6.45 15.96
CA MET A 313 -10.06 -6.96 14.71
C MET A 313 -11.59 -7.12 14.77
N ALA A 314 -12.14 -7.45 15.93
CA ALA A 314 -13.60 -7.48 16.12
C ALA A 314 -14.22 -6.07 16.03
N GLU A 315 -13.56 -5.05 16.56
CA GLU A 315 -13.97 -3.65 16.39
C GLU A 315 -13.88 -3.23 14.92
N HIS A 316 -12.76 -3.52 14.26
CA HIS A 316 -12.54 -3.25 12.84
C HIS A 316 -13.63 -3.87 11.95
N GLY A 317 -13.97 -5.13 12.19
CA GLY A 317 -15.04 -5.82 11.45
C GLY A 317 -16.43 -5.18 11.69
N ARG A 318 -16.76 -4.84 12.94
CA ARG A 318 -18.06 -4.21 13.25
C ARG A 318 -18.17 -2.81 12.69
N ASN A 319 -17.18 -1.95 12.92
CA ASN A 319 -17.27 -0.54 12.60
C ASN A 319 -16.92 -0.26 11.13
N GLY A 320 -15.95 -1.02 10.57
CA GLY A 320 -15.52 -0.84 9.20
C GLY A 320 -16.50 -1.40 8.16
N PHE A 321 -17.16 -2.54 8.46
CA PHE A 321 -18.00 -3.24 7.47
C PHE A 321 -19.49 -3.23 7.75
N ALA A 322 -19.95 -2.87 8.95
CA ALA A 322 -21.38 -2.94 9.30
C ALA A 322 -22.28 -2.11 8.37
N GLN A 323 -21.77 -0.97 7.87
CA GLN A 323 -22.48 -0.08 6.95
C GLN A 323 -22.27 -0.46 5.46
N TYR A 324 -21.39 -1.44 5.18
CA TYR A 324 -20.98 -1.83 3.83
C TYR A 324 -21.07 -3.36 3.63
N PRO A 325 -22.24 -4.00 3.92
CA PRO A 325 -22.39 -5.46 3.83
C PRO A 325 -22.34 -5.98 2.38
N ASP A 326 -22.53 -5.12 1.42
CA ASP A 326 -22.44 -5.34 -0.01
C ASP A 326 -21.01 -5.34 -0.55
N VAL A 327 -20.07 -4.70 0.16
CA VAL A 327 -18.65 -4.73 -0.20
C VAL A 327 -18.06 -6.08 0.14
N LYS A 328 -17.39 -6.69 -0.83
CA LYS A 328 -16.78 -8.01 -0.73
C LYS A 328 -15.28 -7.88 -0.54
N GLY A 329 -14.75 -8.46 0.53
CA GLY A 329 -13.34 -8.36 0.87
C GLY A 329 -12.60 -9.68 0.65
N SER A 330 -11.40 -9.60 0.09
CA SER A 330 -10.45 -10.69 -0.02
C SER A 330 -9.12 -10.25 0.56
N THR A 331 -8.71 -10.84 1.67
CA THR A 331 -7.42 -10.57 2.33
C THR A 331 -6.55 -11.82 2.24
N LEU A 332 -5.36 -11.68 1.66
CA LEU A 332 -4.45 -12.78 1.42
C LEU A 332 -3.07 -12.47 2.02
N SER A 333 -2.39 -13.51 2.48
CA SER A 333 -1.02 -13.44 2.98
C SER A 333 -0.04 -13.31 1.82
N ALA A 334 0.90 -12.35 1.91
CA ALA A 334 1.93 -12.11 0.89
C ALA A 334 3.36 -12.15 1.47
N PHE A 335 3.52 -12.65 2.71
CA PHE A 335 4.82 -12.72 3.38
C PHE A 335 5.87 -13.46 2.57
N GLY A 336 6.95 -12.76 2.23
CA GLY A 336 8.07 -13.32 1.47
C GLY A 336 7.80 -13.53 -0.04
N PHE A 337 6.59 -13.21 -0.52
CA PHE A 337 6.26 -13.24 -1.96
C PHE A 337 6.59 -11.90 -2.64
N SER A 338 6.55 -10.82 -1.87
CA SER A 338 6.88 -9.46 -2.30
C SER A 338 7.38 -8.65 -1.11
N ASP A 339 7.44 -7.32 -1.25
CA ASP A 339 7.83 -6.39 -0.19
C ASP A 339 6.74 -6.20 0.89
N TYR A 340 5.57 -6.83 0.71
CA TYR A 340 4.41 -6.64 1.57
C TYR A 340 4.08 -7.89 2.38
N GLU A 341 3.31 -7.71 3.45
CA GLU A 341 2.85 -8.81 4.31
C GLU A 341 1.48 -9.34 3.88
N TRP A 342 0.65 -8.46 3.35
CA TRP A 342 -0.73 -8.74 2.97
C TRP A 342 -1.09 -8.03 1.67
N VAL A 343 -2.03 -8.63 0.93
CA VAL A 343 -2.71 -7.98 -0.19
C VAL A 343 -4.21 -8.09 0.02
N LEU A 344 -4.90 -6.95 -0.17
CA LEU A 344 -6.35 -6.85 -0.05
C LEU A 344 -6.95 -6.49 -1.39
N ALA A 345 -8.11 -7.09 -1.67
CA ALA A 345 -8.99 -6.68 -2.74
C ALA A 345 -10.39 -6.46 -2.17
N PHE A 346 -10.97 -5.30 -2.43
CA PHE A 346 -12.38 -5.02 -2.20
C PHE A 346 -13.10 -4.92 -3.53
N GLU A 347 -14.31 -5.48 -3.56
CA GLU A 347 -15.19 -5.43 -4.73
C GLU A 347 -16.56 -4.88 -4.33
N ALA A 348 -17.15 -4.05 -5.17
CA ALA A 348 -18.49 -3.50 -5.01
C ALA A 348 -19.13 -3.21 -6.38
N ASP A 349 -20.44 -3.02 -6.41
CA ASP A 349 -21.14 -2.68 -7.66
C ASP A 349 -20.98 -1.18 -8.01
N THR A 350 -20.57 -0.34 -7.06
CA THR A 350 -20.31 1.08 -7.31
C THR A 350 -19.05 1.57 -6.60
N LEU A 351 -18.39 2.57 -7.17
CA LEU A 351 -17.12 3.12 -6.67
C LEU A 351 -17.26 3.78 -5.30
N ASP A 352 -18.37 4.47 -5.05
CA ASP A 352 -18.64 5.15 -3.78
C ASP A 352 -18.71 4.17 -2.59
N ARG A 353 -19.08 2.91 -2.83
CA ARG A 353 -19.08 1.87 -1.80
C ARG A 353 -17.65 1.49 -1.39
N LEU A 354 -16.73 1.44 -2.35
CA LEU A 354 -15.31 1.19 -2.09
C LEU A 354 -14.67 2.35 -1.31
N GLU A 355 -14.96 3.59 -1.71
CA GLU A 355 -14.49 4.77 -0.96
C GLU A 355 -15.05 4.78 0.45
N GLY A 356 -16.35 4.56 0.60
CA GLY A 356 -17.05 4.60 1.89
C GLY A 356 -16.51 3.57 2.87
N VAL A 357 -16.28 2.31 2.46
CA VAL A 357 -15.70 1.28 3.36
C VAL A 357 -14.28 1.66 3.78
N MET A 358 -13.46 2.18 2.87
CA MET A 358 -12.11 2.63 3.20
C MET A 358 -12.12 3.79 4.17
N HIS A 359 -13.03 4.76 3.96
CA HIS A 359 -13.20 5.88 4.87
C HIS A 359 -13.63 5.41 6.27
N ALA A 360 -14.63 4.52 6.36
CA ALA A 360 -15.09 3.97 7.63
C ALA A 360 -13.97 3.26 8.41
N GLN A 361 -13.11 2.53 7.73
CA GLN A 361 -11.98 1.83 8.34
C GLN A 361 -10.90 2.75 8.92
N ARG A 362 -10.82 4.02 8.46
CA ARG A 362 -9.89 5.01 9.03
C ARG A 362 -10.22 5.38 10.49
N TYR A 363 -11.44 5.14 10.93
CA TYR A 363 -11.90 5.42 12.29
C TYR A 363 -11.83 4.22 13.24
N THR A 364 -11.19 3.12 12.84
CA THR A 364 -10.98 1.95 13.69
C THR A 364 -9.59 1.93 14.30
N GLU A 365 -9.45 1.34 15.49
CA GLU A 365 -8.17 1.19 16.17
C GLU A 365 -7.14 0.40 15.33
N ALA A 366 -7.61 -0.54 14.51
CA ALA A 366 -6.76 -1.33 13.62
C ALA A 366 -5.90 -0.47 12.68
N ARG A 367 -6.33 0.76 12.36
CA ARG A 367 -5.58 1.72 11.54
C ARG A 367 -4.24 2.12 12.16
N LEU A 368 -4.13 2.19 13.49
CA LEU A 368 -2.89 2.52 14.19
C LEU A 368 -1.79 1.48 13.95
N TYR A 369 -2.17 0.26 13.56
CA TYR A 369 -1.29 -0.87 13.34
C TYR A 369 -1.04 -1.17 11.86
N VAL A 370 -1.19 -0.18 11.00
CA VAL A 370 -0.82 -0.25 9.57
C VAL A 370 0.31 0.75 9.32
N ARG A 371 1.46 0.25 8.92
CA ARG A 371 2.65 1.05 8.60
C ARG A 371 2.63 1.52 7.14
N GLU A 372 2.15 0.66 6.25
CA GLU A 372 2.10 0.91 4.82
C GLU A 372 0.84 0.28 4.23
N ASP A 373 0.16 0.98 3.35
CA ASP A 373 -1.04 0.52 2.65
C ASP A 373 -1.14 1.10 1.21
N THR A 374 -0.01 1.24 0.54
CA THR A 374 0.10 1.71 -0.85
C THR A 374 0.93 0.75 -1.69
N PRO A 375 0.78 0.74 -3.01
CA PRO A 375 -0.11 1.53 -3.87
C PRO A 375 -1.55 1.01 -3.92
N PHE A 376 -2.52 1.87 -4.31
CA PHE A 376 -3.89 1.47 -4.62
C PHE A 376 -4.09 1.35 -6.12
N PHE A 377 -4.78 0.28 -6.55
CA PHE A 377 -5.23 0.09 -7.94
C PHE A 377 -6.73 -0.11 -7.92
N THR A 378 -7.45 0.85 -8.49
CA THR A 378 -8.92 0.89 -8.48
C THR A 378 -9.43 1.06 -9.90
N GLY A 379 -10.46 0.32 -10.27
CA GLY A 379 -11.06 0.47 -11.59
C GLY A 379 -12.31 -0.37 -11.78
N PRO A 380 -13.13 -0.04 -12.81
CA PRO A 380 -14.26 -0.86 -13.22
C PRO A 380 -13.80 -2.16 -13.87
N ARG A 381 -14.57 -3.22 -13.64
CA ARG A 381 -14.39 -4.52 -14.29
C ARG A 381 -14.91 -4.46 -15.71
N LEU A 382 -14.09 -4.87 -16.67
CA LEU A 382 -14.40 -4.87 -18.10
C LEU A 382 -13.98 -6.21 -18.73
N SER A 383 -14.48 -6.49 -19.93
CA SER A 383 -13.80 -7.45 -20.80
C SER A 383 -12.49 -6.83 -21.33
N LEU A 384 -11.53 -7.69 -21.67
CA LEU A 384 -10.27 -7.22 -22.26
C LEU A 384 -10.48 -6.44 -23.57
N GLY A 385 -11.53 -6.81 -24.34
CA GLY A 385 -11.93 -6.09 -25.54
C GLY A 385 -12.41 -4.68 -25.25
N GLU A 386 -13.34 -4.51 -24.29
CA GLU A 386 -13.83 -3.20 -23.88
C GLU A 386 -12.72 -2.31 -23.33
N TRP A 387 -11.77 -2.89 -22.58
CA TRP A 387 -10.58 -2.17 -22.15
C TRP A 387 -9.76 -1.66 -23.33
N ALA A 388 -9.47 -2.53 -24.31
CA ALA A 388 -8.67 -2.18 -25.49
C ALA A 388 -9.33 -1.08 -26.34
N GLU A 389 -10.67 -1.06 -26.41
CA GLU A 389 -11.42 -0.03 -27.13
C GLU A 389 -11.29 1.39 -26.52
N ARG A 390 -10.98 1.47 -25.24
CA ARG A 390 -10.81 2.74 -24.51
C ARG A 390 -9.39 3.29 -24.59
N GLN A 391 -8.42 2.47 -25.02
CA GLN A 391 -7.00 2.85 -24.99
C GLN A 391 -6.61 3.74 -26.18
N PRO A 392 -5.52 4.53 -26.06
CA PRO A 392 -4.94 5.29 -27.18
C PRO A 392 -4.64 4.41 -28.40
N ARG A 393 -4.82 4.98 -29.59
CA ARG A 393 -4.70 4.30 -30.89
C ARG A 393 -3.69 5.03 -31.78
N ALA A 394 -2.85 4.28 -32.53
CA ALA A 394 -1.89 4.83 -33.49
C ALA A 394 -1.80 3.96 -34.75
#